data_9166aa1da3526423bc544c4aa12d4086
#
_entry.id   9166aa1da3526423bc544c4aa12d4086
#
_cell.length_a   1.000
_cell.length_b   1.000
_cell.length_c   1.000
_cell.angle_alpha   90.00
_cell.angle_beta   90.00
_cell.angle_gamma   90.00
#
_symmetry.space_group_name_H-M   'P 1'
#
loop_
_entity.id
_entity.type
_entity.pdbx_description
1 polymer ?
#
loop_
_entity_poly.entity_id
_entity_poly.type
_entity_poly.pdbx_seq_one_letter_code
_entity_poly.pdbx_strand_id
1 'polypeptide(L)'
;MLAAGLAAVMLILFPFFKIFNGFEKILLILMWLITGYAMAISGPAVIDRSLSFYILEKIQQRGGGIKQEKLAQVFTDEYLKEHRLVDVRLTEQLESGTIVVNDGCVLLTPKGERFASFGQYFRKNWLPKHRLLLDTYTDDLTDPFRLTSQTIPDYQCR
;
A
#
# COMPACT_ATOMS: atom_id res chain seq x y z
N MET A 1 -2.85 -19.98 -6.22
CA MET A 1 -3.16 -21.05 -5.24
C MET A 1 -3.06 -22.45 -5.84
N LEU A 2 -3.63 -22.76 -7.01
CA LEU A 2 -3.52 -24.09 -7.66
C LEU A 2 -2.06 -24.52 -7.92
N ALA A 3 -1.21 -23.64 -8.41
CA ALA A 3 0.20 -23.94 -8.68
C ALA A 3 1.01 -24.26 -7.40
N ALA A 4 0.73 -23.56 -6.30
CA ALA A 4 1.36 -23.85 -5.00
C ALA A 4 0.88 -25.19 -4.42
N GLY A 5 -0.40 -25.52 -4.60
CA GLY A 5 -0.94 -26.81 -4.22
C GLY A 5 -0.33 -27.98 -5.01
N LEU A 6 -0.19 -27.82 -6.34
CA LEU A 6 0.47 -28.79 -7.21
C LEU A 6 1.95 -28.98 -6.86
N ALA A 7 2.67 -27.89 -6.58
CA ALA A 7 4.06 -27.97 -6.13
C ALA A 7 4.19 -28.70 -4.79
N ALA A 8 3.28 -28.45 -3.83
CA ALA A 8 3.26 -29.15 -2.55
C ALA A 8 2.99 -30.66 -2.72
N VAL A 9 2.05 -31.03 -3.60
CA VAL A 9 1.76 -32.43 -3.93
C VAL A 9 2.95 -33.10 -4.61
N MET A 10 3.60 -32.42 -5.55
CA MET A 10 4.83 -32.91 -6.19
C MET A 10 5.97 -33.12 -5.19
N LEU A 11 6.16 -32.20 -4.23
CA LEU A 11 7.14 -32.31 -3.17
C LEU A 11 6.91 -33.53 -2.25
N ILE A 12 5.65 -33.91 -2.01
CA ILE A 12 5.29 -35.07 -1.20
C ILE A 12 5.53 -36.37 -1.98
N LEU A 13 5.27 -36.40 -3.28
CA LEU A 13 5.33 -37.59 -4.12
C LEU A 13 6.72 -37.88 -4.70
N PHE A 14 7.62 -36.90 -4.78
CA PHE A 14 8.96 -37.10 -5.36
C PHE A 14 9.91 -37.84 -4.41
N PRO A 15 10.62 -38.87 -4.88
CA PRO A 15 11.50 -39.70 -4.09
C PRO A 15 12.72 -38.97 -3.50
N PHE A 16 13.11 -37.81 -4.05
CA PHE A 16 14.21 -36.98 -3.55
C PHE A 16 13.95 -36.44 -2.13
N PHE A 17 12.70 -36.36 -1.68
CA PHE A 17 12.35 -35.86 -0.36
C PHE A 17 12.26 -36.96 0.73
N LYS A 18 12.76 -38.16 0.46
CA LYS A 18 12.84 -39.23 1.46
C LYS A 18 13.82 -38.92 2.62
N ILE A 19 14.74 -37.97 2.40
CA ILE A 19 15.72 -37.53 3.39
C ILE A 19 15.05 -36.76 4.54
N PHE A 20 13.93 -36.08 4.25
CA PHE A 20 13.22 -35.26 5.22
C PHE A 20 12.20 -36.08 6.02
N ASN A 21 12.16 -35.87 7.32
CA ASN A 21 11.12 -36.43 8.19
C ASN A 21 9.77 -35.75 7.97
N GLY A 22 8.70 -36.31 8.53
CA GLY A 22 7.35 -35.78 8.34
C GLY A 22 7.19 -34.31 8.77
N PHE A 23 7.82 -33.91 9.86
CA PHE A 23 7.79 -32.55 10.38
C PHE A 23 8.49 -31.56 9.44
N GLU A 24 9.67 -31.94 8.94
CA GLU A 24 10.43 -31.10 7.99
C GLU A 24 9.69 -30.88 6.68
N LYS A 25 8.95 -31.90 6.19
CA LYS A 25 8.10 -31.77 5.01
C LYS A 25 6.96 -30.77 5.22
N ILE A 26 6.29 -30.84 6.38
CA ILE A 26 5.24 -29.89 6.74
C ILE A 26 5.80 -28.47 6.81
N LEU A 27 6.97 -28.30 7.43
CA LEU A 27 7.63 -26.99 7.54
C LEU A 27 7.98 -26.40 6.18
N LEU A 28 8.51 -27.23 5.27
CA LEU A 28 8.82 -26.85 3.90
C LEU A 28 7.58 -26.41 3.14
N ILE A 29 6.49 -27.16 3.23
CA ILE A 29 5.21 -26.80 2.59
C ILE A 29 4.71 -25.45 3.12
N LEU A 30 4.72 -25.29 4.45
CA LEU A 30 4.30 -24.04 5.08
C LEU A 30 5.16 -22.84 4.63
N MET A 31 6.47 -23.01 4.58
CA MET A 31 7.41 -22.00 4.11
C MET A 31 7.14 -21.61 2.64
N TRP A 32 6.89 -22.59 1.77
CA TRP A 32 6.55 -22.35 0.38
C TRP A 32 5.22 -21.61 0.20
N LEU A 33 4.21 -21.98 0.98
CA LEU A 33 2.92 -21.30 0.96
C LEU A 33 3.03 -19.85 1.41
N ILE A 34 3.76 -19.60 2.50
CA ILE A 34 3.99 -18.23 3.01
C ILE A 34 4.79 -17.41 2.00
N THR A 35 5.87 -17.97 1.44
CA THR A 35 6.69 -17.27 0.45
C THR A 35 5.90 -16.99 -0.82
N GLY A 36 5.15 -17.95 -1.33
CA GLY A 36 4.29 -17.80 -2.51
C GLY A 36 3.21 -16.74 -2.29
N TYR A 37 2.60 -16.73 -1.11
CA TYR A 37 1.62 -15.72 -0.71
C TYR A 37 2.25 -14.32 -0.62
N ALA A 38 3.40 -14.21 0.03
CA ALA A 38 4.15 -12.95 0.13
C ALA A 38 4.52 -12.39 -1.25
N MET A 39 5.03 -13.25 -2.15
CA MET A 39 5.36 -12.86 -3.52
C MET A 39 4.14 -12.45 -4.34
N ALA A 40 3.02 -13.16 -4.19
CA ALA A 40 1.79 -12.85 -4.92
C ALA A 40 1.18 -11.51 -4.50
N ILE A 41 1.32 -11.12 -3.23
CA ILE A 41 0.84 -9.83 -2.73
C ILE A 41 1.85 -8.72 -3.04
N SER A 42 3.15 -8.95 -2.78
CA SER A 42 4.16 -7.90 -2.86
C SER A 42 4.52 -7.55 -4.30
N GLY A 43 4.68 -8.53 -5.18
CA GLY A 43 5.14 -8.30 -6.56
C GLY A 43 4.22 -7.35 -7.34
N PRO A 44 2.97 -7.71 -7.60
CA PRO A 44 2.04 -6.85 -8.33
C PRO A 44 1.80 -5.51 -7.63
N ALA A 45 1.67 -5.51 -6.29
CA ALA A 45 1.40 -4.29 -5.55
C ALA A 45 2.56 -3.29 -5.58
N VAL A 46 3.80 -3.77 -5.59
CA VAL A 46 4.98 -2.90 -5.71
C VAL A 46 5.02 -2.25 -7.08
N ILE A 47 4.67 -2.94 -8.14
CA ILE A 47 4.68 -2.39 -9.50
C ILE A 47 3.48 -1.46 -9.73
N ASP A 48 2.27 -1.94 -9.43
CA ASP A 48 1.02 -1.24 -9.74
C ASP A 48 0.77 -0.02 -8.84
N ARG A 49 1.17 -0.11 -7.56
CA ARG A 49 0.87 0.91 -6.54
C ARG A 49 2.07 1.74 -6.10
N SER A 50 3.26 1.48 -6.66
CA SER A 50 4.47 2.20 -6.27
C SER A 50 4.56 3.55 -6.96
N LEU A 51 4.46 4.58 -6.14
CA LEU A 51 4.72 5.95 -6.55
C LEU A 51 6.13 6.12 -7.14
N SER A 52 7.11 5.35 -6.64
CA SER A 52 8.49 5.39 -7.12
C SER A 52 8.62 4.87 -8.54
N PHE A 53 7.91 3.79 -8.90
CA PHE A 53 7.89 3.30 -10.29
C PHE A 53 7.22 4.31 -11.21
N TYR A 54 6.10 4.89 -10.79
CA TYR A 54 5.46 5.95 -11.56
C TYR A 54 6.39 7.13 -11.85
N ILE A 55 7.17 7.58 -10.85
CA ILE A 55 8.15 8.66 -11.06
C ILE A 55 9.15 8.28 -12.16
N LEU A 56 9.70 7.07 -12.11
CA LEU A 56 10.68 6.60 -13.08
C LEU A 56 10.09 6.49 -14.48
N GLU A 57 8.90 5.93 -14.62
CA GLU A 57 8.17 5.80 -15.87
C GLU A 57 7.81 7.18 -16.46
N LYS A 58 7.40 8.11 -15.59
CA LYS A 58 7.06 9.47 -16.01
C LYS A 58 8.28 10.25 -16.47
N ILE A 59 9.40 10.13 -15.79
CA ILE A 59 10.68 10.71 -16.22
C ILE A 59 11.10 10.13 -17.58
N GLN A 60 10.98 8.83 -17.76
CA GLN A 60 11.26 8.17 -19.04
C GLN A 60 10.34 8.68 -20.16
N GLN A 61 9.04 8.78 -19.92
CA GLN A 61 8.04 9.30 -20.85
C GLN A 61 8.36 10.74 -21.30
N ARG A 62 8.90 11.55 -20.39
CA ARG A 62 9.25 12.97 -20.64
C ARG A 62 10.66 13.15 -21.21
N GLY A 63 11.27 12.10 -21.74
CA GLY A 63 12.58 12.18 -22.39
C GLY A 63 13.77 12.11 -21.43
N GLY A 64 13.59 11.59 -20.23
CA GLY A 64 14.67 11.32 -19.26
C GLY A 64 14.90 12.42 -18.23
N GLY A 65 14.05 13.46 -18.17
CA GLY A 65 14.19 14.50 -17.15
C GLY A 65 12.91 15.30 -16.90
N ILE A 66 12.65 15.61 -15.63
CA ILE A 66 11.59 16.54 -15.19
C ILE A 66 12.20 17.50 -14.19
N LYS A 67 11.86 18.79 -14.28
CA LYS A 67 12.30 19.76 -13.29
C LYS A 67 11.77 19.41 -11.91
N GLN A 68 12.64 19.37 -10.90
CA GLN A 68 12.29 18.99 -9.53
C GLN A 68 11.10 19.80 -8.98
N GLU A 69 11.08 21.10 -9.21
CA GLU A 69 10.00 22.02 -8.80
C GLU A 69 8.63 21.70 -9.44
N LYS A 70 8.61 20.99 -10.58
CA LYS A 70 7.39 20.60 -11.29
C LYS A 70 6.87 19.22 -10.91
N LEU A 71 7.65 18.44 -10.19
CA LEU A 71 7.25 17.08 -9.80
C LEU A 71 5.97 17.06 -8.95
N ALA A 72 5.82 18.00 -8.03
CA ALA A 72 4.60 18.12 -7.23
C ALA A 72 3.36 18.33 -8.12
N GLN A 73 3.49 19.19 -9.14
CA GLN A 73 2.41 19.45 -10.11
C GLN A 73 2.10 18.20 -10.95
N VAL A 74 3.11 17.47 -11.38
CA VAL A 74 2.91 16.18 -12.10
C VAL A 74 2.09 15.19 -11.24
N PHE A 75 2.34 15.14 -9.95
CA PHE A 75 1.54 14.29 -9.07
C PHE A 75 0.08 14.71 -8.97
N THR A 76 -0.17 15.98 -8.74
CA THR A 76 -1.55 16.47 -8.55
C THR A 76 -2.36 16.46 -9.85
N ASP A 77 -1.75 16.82 -10.97
CA ASP A 77 -2.48 17.02 -12.22
C ASP A 77 -2.53 15.77 -13.12
N GLU A 78 -1.51 14.92 -13.03
CA GLU A 78 -1.39 13.75 -13.90
C GLU A 78 -1.61 12.44 -13.13
N TYR A 79 -0.79 12.13 -12.10
CA TYR A 79 -0.87 10.84 -11.40
C TYR A 79 -2.25 10.54 -10.80
N LEU A 80 -2.85 11.50 -10.12
CA LEU A 80 -4.18 11.30 -9.52
C LEU A 80 -5.23 10.94 -10.56
N LYS A 81 -5.13 11.49 -11.77
CA LYS A 81 -6.07 11.26 -12.87
C LYS A 81 -5.75 10.00 -13.65
N GLU A 82 -4.49 9.80 -14.03
CA GLU A 82 -4.03 8.66 -14.84
C GLU A 82 -4.30 7.33 -14.13
N HIS A 83 -4.06 7.27 -12.81
CA HIS A 83 -4.31 6.08 -12.00
C HIS A 83 -5.69 6.05 -11.35
N ARG A 84 -6.56 7.04 -11.64
CA ARG A 84 -7.89 7.16 -11.01
C ARG A 84 -7.83 6.94 -9.50
N LEU A 85 -6.80 7.52 -8.87
CA LEU A 85 -6.40 7.18 -7.50
C LEU A 85 -7.54 7.37 -6.50
N VAL A 86 -8.31 8.43 -6.64
CA VAL A 86 -9.46 8.73 -5.75
C VAL A 86 -10.52 7.64 -5.89
N ASP A 87 -10.90 7.27 -7.13
CA ASP A 87 -11.92 6.26 -7.39
C ASP A 87 -11.50 4.90 -6.80
N VAL A 88 -10.25 4.49 -7.07
CA VAL A 88 -9.71 3.22 -6.55
C VAL A 88 -9.72 3.20 -5.03
N ARG A 89 -9.25 4.28 -4.38
CA ARG A 89 -9.21 4.33 -2.91
C ARG A 89 -10.59 4.38 -2.28
N LEU A 90 -11.53 5.12 -2.85
CA LEU A 90 -12.90 5.13 -2.36
C LEU A 90 -13.55 3.76 -2.52
N THR A 91 -13.35 3.08 -3.66
CA THR A 91 -13.87 1.73 -3.89
C THR A 91 -13.34 0.75 -2.84
N GLU A 92 -12.03 0.73 -2.62
CA GLU A 92 -11.39 -0.14 -1.60
C GLU A 92 -11.95 0.12 -0.20
N GLN A 93 -12.17 1.37 0.17
CA GLN A 93 -12.71 1.73 1.48
C GLN A 93 -14.19 1.35 1.61
N LEU A 94 -14.98 1.51 0.55
CA LEU A 94 -16.37 1.07 0.50
C LEU A 94 -16.49 -0.45 0.63
N GLU A 95 -15.72 -1.20 -0.16
CA GLU A 95 -15.69 -2.66 -0.13
C GLU A 95 -15.23 -3.21 1.22
N SER A 96 -14.26 -2.55 1.85
CA SER A 96 -13.82 -2.91 3.19
C SER A 96 -14.80 -2.53 4.29
N GLY A 97 -15.82 -1.72 3.99
CA GLY A 97 -16.81 -1.24 4.95
C GLY A 97 -16.26 -0.24 5.98
N THR A 98 -15.19 0.46 5.63
CA THR A 98 -14.58 1.51 6.48
C THR A 98 -15.20 2.88 6.26
N ILE A 99 -15.81 3.07 5.10
CA ILE A 99 -16.61 4.26 4.77
C ILE A 99 -17.97 3.87 4.21
N VAL A 100 -18.89 4.83 4.21
CA VAL A 100 -20.17 4.79 3.49
C VAL A 100 -20.36 6.10 2.75
N VAL A 101 -21.14 6.07 1.66
CA VAL A 101 -21.49 7.29 0.92
C VAL A 101 -23.00 7.52 1.09
N ASN A 102 -23.37 8.63 1.71
CA ASN A 102 -24.74 9.06 1.89
C ASN A 102 -24.92 10.47 1.32
N ASP A 103 -25.85 10.63 0.41
CA ASP A 103 -26.19 11.93 -0.22
C ASP A 103 -24.95 12.67 -0.79
N GLY A 104 -24.04 11.91 -1.42
CA GLY A 104 -22.79 12.45 -1.97
C GLY A 104 -21.70 12.73 -0.92
N CYS A 105 -21.95 12.43 0.33
CA CYS A 105 -21.01 12.60 1.43
C CYS A 105 -20.34 11.30 1.81
N VAL A 106 -19.03 11.31 1.87
CA VAL A 106 -18.21 10.17 2.32
C VAL A 106 -18.06 10.24 3.84
N LEU A 107 -18.64 9.27 4.54
CA LEU A 107 -18.68 9.23 6.00
C LEU A 107 -17.88 8.02 6.52
N LEU A 108 -17.20 8.22 7.66
CA LEU A 108 -16.55 7.13 8.37
C LEU A 108 -17.56 6.21 9.06
N THR A 109 -17.33 4.91 8.97
CA THR A 109 -18.02 3.94 9.82
C THR A 109 -17.29 3.77 11.15
N PRO A 110 -17.90 3.16 12.18
CA PRO A 110 -17.22 2.83 13.44
C PRO A 110 -16.01 1.91 13.23
N LYS A 111 -16.01 1.09 12.15
CA LYS A 111 -14.86 0.29 11.74
C LYS A 111 -13.75 1.20 11.18
N GLY A 112 -14.11 2.13 10.29
CA GLY A 112 -13.17 3.09 9.72
C GLY A 112 -12.50 3.97 10.78
N GLU A 113 -13.26 4.44 11.75
CA GLU A 113 -12.76 5.24 12.86
C GLU A 113 -11.70 4.50 13.71
N ARG A 114 -11.93 3.22 14.00
CA ARG A 114 -10.94 2.37 14.68
C ARG A 114 -9.66 2.20 13.89
N PHE A 115 -9.76 1.96 12.58
CA PHE A 115 -8.59 1.85 11.70
C PHE A 115 -7.82 3.17 11.57
N ALA A 116 -8.54 4.29 11.45
CA ALA A 116 -7.92 5.62 11.38
C ALA A 116 -7.16 5.93 12.67
N SER A 117 -7.78 5.71 13.83
CA SER A 117 -7.16 5.91 15.15
C SER A 117 -5.94 5.01 15.35
N PHE A 118 -6.03 3.73 14.95
CA PHE A 118 -4.89 2.81 14.99
C PHE A 118 -3.76 3.29 14.08
N GLY A 119 -4.07 3.73 12.87
CA GLY A 119 -3.07 4.25 11.92
C GLY A 119 -2.33 5.48 12.46
N GLN A 120 -3.05 6.41 13.09
CA GLN A 120 -2.46 7.58 13.74
C GLN A 120 -1.55 7.18 14.92
N TYR A 121 -2.06 6.30 15.80
CA TYR A 121 -1.28 5.78 16.92
C TYR A 121 0.01 5.08 16.46
N PHE A 122 -0.09 4.20 15.46
CA PHE A 122 1.06 3.48 14.92
C PHE A 122 2.10 4.43 14.34
N ARG A 123 1.66 5.40 13.54
CA ARG A 123 2.53 6.41 12.93
C ARG A 123 3.30 7.20 13.97
N LYS A 124 2.60 7.65 15.00
CA LYS A 124 3.17 8.49 16.07
C LYS A 124 4.16 7.73 16.97
N ASN A 125 3.92 6.44 17.23
CA ASN A 125 4.66 5.70 18.24
C ASN A 125 5.67 4.69 17.69
N TRP A 126 5.42 4.14 16.49
CA TRP A 126 6.18 3.00 15.97
C TRP A 126 6.99 3.31 14.72
N LEU A 127 6.66 4.35 13.98
CA LEU A 127 7.46 4.75 12.84
C LEU A 127 8.65 5.63 13.28
N PRO A 128 9.75 5.63 12.49
CA PRO A 128 10.88 6.52 12.74
C PRO A 128 10.43 7.98 12.81
N LYS A 129 10.74 8.66 13.92
CA LYS A 129 10.33 10.05 14.15
C LYS A 129 11.06 11.02 13.23
N HIS A 130 12.35 10.77 12.97
CA HIS A 130 13.16 11.63 12.11
C HIS A 130 13.44 10.91 10.80
N ARG A 131 13.03 11.51 9.70
CA ARG A 131 13.31 11.00 8.36
C ARG A 131 14.07 12.05 7.56
N LEU A 132 15.04 11.60 6.78
CA LEU A 132 15.79 12.44 5.86
C LEU A 132 14.95 12.63 4.60
N LEU A 133 14.52 13.86 4.34
CA LEU A 133 13.80 14.25 3.12
C LEU A 133 14.59 15.37 2.45
N LEU A 134 15.12 15.11 1.24
CA LEU A 134 15.90 16.08 0.47
C LEU A 134 16.95 16.82 1.34
N ASP A 135 17.81 16.05 2.00
CA ASP A 135 18.90 16.51 2.86
C ASP A 135 18.48 17.22 4.18
N THR A 136 17.18 17.25 4.50
CA THR A 136 16.69 17.77 5.77
C THR A 136 16.01 16.69 6.60
N TYR A 137 16.31 16.66 7.90
CA TYR A 137 15.62 15.78 8.83
C TYR A 137 14.31 16.41 9.30
N THR A 138 13.21 15.70 9.16
CA THR A 138 11.88 16.15 9.58
C THR A 138 11.11 15.04 10.31
N ASP A 139 10.18 15.43 11.17
CA ASP A 139 9.21 14.55 11.82
C ASP A 139 7.78 14.72 11.26
N ASP A 140 7.60 15.51 10.21
CA ASP A 140 6.29 15.83 9.61
C ASP A 140 5.48 14.60 9.26
N LEU A 141 6.14 13.50 8.86
CA LEU A 141 5.46 12.26 8.48
C LEU A 141 4.91 11.46 9.66
N THR A 142 5.24 11.83 10.90
CA THR A 142 4.65 11.19 12.10
C THR A 142 3.25 11.74 12.41
N ASP A 143 3.03 13.01 12.09
CA ASP A 143 1.73 13.68 12.21
C ASP A 143 1.51 14.63 11.02
N PRO A 144 1.20 14.09 9.82
CA PRO A 144 1.09 14.90 8.60
C PRO A 144 -0.07 15.89 8.62
N PHE A 145 -1.03 15.72 9.53
CA PHE A 145 -2.21 16.58 9.61
C PHE A 145 -2.01 17.82 10.50
N ARG A 146 -0.90 17.88 11.25
CA ARG A 146 -0.64 19.01 12.17
C ARG A 146 -0.51 20.37 11.49
N LEU A 147 -0.10 20.37 10.20
CA LEU A 147 0.07 21.58 9.39
C LEU A 147 -1.17 21.91 8.57
N THR A 148 -2.17 21.03 8.57
CA THR A 148 -3.40 21.26 7.82
C THR A 148 -4.29 22.21 8.61
N SER A 149 -4.61 23.36 8.01
CA SER A 149 -5.54 24.32 8.59
C SER A 149 -6.90 23.65 8.84
N GLN A 150 -7.43 23.78 10.05
CA GLN A 150 -8.75 23.26 10.43
C GLN A 150 -9.91 24.01 9.77
N THR A 151 -9.62 25.05 8.99
CA THR A 151 -10.60 25.95 8.38
C THR A 151 -10.61 25.81 6.88
N ILE A 152 -11.16 24.72 6.36
CA ILE A 152 -11.61 24.68 4.97
C ILE A 152 -13.07 24.15 5.00
N PRO A 153 -14.06 25.05 5.09
CA PRO A 153 -15.46 24.65 5.31
C PRO A 153 -16.13 24.06 4.07
N ASP A 154 -15.60 24.25 2.88
CA ASP A 154 -16.30 23.98 1.61
C ASP A 154 -16.55 22.50 1.32
N TYR A 155 -15.85 21.56 2.00
CA TYR A 155 -16.07 20.14 1.78
C TYR A 155 -16.56 19.37 3.01
N GLN A 156 -16.97 20.08 4.06
CA GLN A 156 -17.57 19.44 5.22
C GLN A 156 -19.00 19.03 4.92
N CYS A 157 -19.30 17.77 5.17
CA CYS A 157 -20.67 17.28 5.20
C CYS A 157 -21.40 17.82 6.44
N ARG A 158 -22.47 18.52 6.24
CA ARG A 158 -23.37 19.01 7.30
C ARG A 158 -24.41 17.96 7.67
#